data_b1e64c0a158fda73c2583acaac217b00
#
_entry.id   b1e64c0a158fda73c2583acaac217b00
#
_cell.length_a   1.000
_cell.length_b   1.000
_cell.length_c   1.000
_cell.angle_alpha   90.00
_cell.angle_beta   90.00
_cell.angle_gamma   90.00
#
_symmetry.space_group_name_H-M   'P 1'
#
loop_
_entity.id
_entity.type
_entity.pdbx_description
1 polymer ?
#
loop_
_entity_poly.entity_id
_entity_poly.type
_entity_poly.pdbx_seq_one_letter_code
_entity_poly.pdbx_strand_id
1 'polypeptide(L)'
;MPETVHVVVQYGGRDLAGVIRGDESWSAAAKRLAATMSGEPAALDLSGTDKRFVVDPDLRVGLRSMTRGDLPDVARWRAADHVNRWWSDDGSPDLATVTEKYGPHIDGTTPTRMWVVEANGRSVGFVQDYRLSDYPDFALLTPDPEAIGVDYAIGEEAWVGKGLGSRMLWAWLLRTRHRFPDAATFFAAPDHRNLASLRVLEKVGFTQGTWFDEPQSDGSSATVVGCTLDVRRVLG
;
A
#
# COMPACT_ATOMS: atom_id res chain seq x y z
N MET A 1 3.08 -19.17 -26.01
CA MET A 1 2.38 -19.69 -24.81
C MET A 1 2.04 -18.49 -23.94
N PRO A 2 0.86 -18.38 -23.38
CA PRO A 2 0.55 -17.30 -22.47
C PRO A 2 1.48 -17.38 -21.25
N GLU A 3 2.10 -16.26 -20.89
CA GLU A 3 2.93 -16.16 -19.70
C GLU A 3 2.05 -16.38 -18.46
N THR A 4 2.41 -17.33 -17.63
CA THR A 4 1.74 -17.58 -16.35
C THR A 4 2.23 -16.54 -15.35
N VAL A 5 1.31 -15.75 -14.80
CA VAL A 5 1.63 -14.75 -13.78
C VAL A 5 1.38 -15.35 -12.40
N HIS A 6 2.44 -15.58 -11.65
CA HIS A 6 2.37 -16.08 -10.28
C HIS A 6 2.29 -14.92 -9.28
N VAL A 7 1.43 -15.06 -8.29
CA VAL A 7 1.26 -14.10 -7.21
C VAL A 7 1.50 -14.81 -5.88
N VAL A 8 2.39 -14.26 -5.07
CA VAL A 8 2.57 -14.70 -3.68
C VAL A 8 2.19 -13.57 -2.75
N VAL A 9 1.23 -13.83 -1.87
CA VAL A 9 0.76 -12.87 -0.88
C VAL A 9 0.95 -13.46 0.51
N GLN A 10 1.59 -12.73 1.42
CA GLN A 10 1.68 -13.12 2.82
C GLN A 10 0.48 -12.59 3.61
N TYR A 11 -0.21 -13.51 4.31
CA TYR A 11 -1.32 -13.16 5.18
C TYR A 11 -1.30 -14.02 6.45
N GLY A 12 -1.40 -13.38 7.60
CA GLY A 12 -1.45 -14.08 8.89
C GLY A 12 -0.26 -15.02 9.10
N GLY A 13 0.92 -14.71 8.58
CA GLY A 13 2.11 -15.55 8.64
C GLY A 13 2.14 -16.72 7.65
N ARG A 14 1.21 -16.76 6.68
CA ARG A 14 1.17 -17.77 5.61
C ARG A 14 1.44 -17.14 4.26
N ASP A 15 2.17 -17.86 3.40
CA ASP A 15 2.35 -17.52 1.99
C ASP A 15 1.16 -18.07 1.20
N LEU A 16 0.42 -17.19 0.53
CA LEU A 16 -0.62 -17.58 -0.43
C LEU A 16 -0.04 -17.47 -1.83
N ALA A 17 0.22 -18.59 -2.46
CA ALA A 17 0.64 -18.62 -3.86
C ALA A 17 -0.58 -18.76 -4.78
N GLY A 18 -0.56 -18.03 -5.85
CA GLY A 18 -1.64 -18.11 -6.81
C GLY A 18 -1.25 -17.62 -8.21
N VAL A 19 -2.11 -17.84 -9.23
CA VAL A 19 -1.91 -17.51 -10.64
C VAL A 19 -3.09 -16.65 -11.14
N ILE A 20 -2.94 -15.61 -11.95
CA ILE A 20 -4.04 -14.85 -12.58
C ILE A 20 -4.60 -15.66 -13.76
N ARG A 21 -5.92 -15.84 -13.86
CA ARG A 21 -6.56 -16.67 -14.89
C ARG A 21 -6.99 -15.82 -16.08
N GLY A 22 -6.47 -16.09 -17.26
CA GLY A 22 -6.92 -15.51 -18.52
C GLY A 22 -7.00 -13.98 -18.47
N ASP A 23 -8.18 -13.44 -18.60
CA ASP A 23 -8.54 -12.02 -18.55
C ASP A 23 -8.95 -11.52 -17.16
N GLU A 24 -8.77 -12.35 -16.13
CA GLU A 24 -9.12 -12.00 -14.75
C GLU A 24 -8.38 -10.73 -14.31
N SER A 25 -9.11 -9.76 -13.79
CA SER A 25 -8.51 -8.57 -13.18
C SER A 25 -7.80 -8.93 -11.87
N TRP A 26 -6.85 -8.10 -11.44
CA TRP A 26 -6.23 -8.23 -10.13
C TRP A 26 -7.25 -8.25 -8.99
N SER A 27 -8.30 -7.43 -9.08
CA SER A 27 -9.39 -7.39 -8.10
C SER A 27 -10.11 -8.73 -8.01
N ALA A 28 -10.35 -9.39 -9.16
CA ALA A 28 -10.98 -10.70 -9.20
C ALA A 28 -10.06 -11.79 -8.65
N ALA A 29 -8.78 -11.77 -9.02
CA ALA A 29 -7.77 -12.68 -8.48
C ALA A 29 -7.65 -12.55 -6.96
N ALA A 30 -7.67 -11.31 -6.46
CA ALA A 30 -7.63 -11.01 -5.05
C ALA A 30 -8.85 -11.51 -4.29
N LYS A 31 -10.04 -11.25 -4.81
CA LYS A 31 -11.28 -11.74 -4.21
C LYS A 31 -11.27 -13.26 -4.10
N ARG A 32 -10.76 -13.91 -5.13
CA ARG A 32 -10.59 -15.36 -5.16
C ARG A 32 -9.54 -15.84 -4.16
N LEU A 33 -8.39 -15.13 -4.05
CA LEU A 33 -7.36 -15.38 -3.04
C LEU A 33 -7.91 -15.18 -1.63
N ALA A 34 -8.61 -14.10 -1.38
CA ALA A 34 -9.23 -13.82 -0.08
C ALA A 34 -10.26 -14.89 0.31
N ALA A 35 -11.05 -15.38 -0.65
CA ALA A 35 -12.03 -16.45 -0.41
C ALA A 35 -11.39 -17.79 0.02
N THR A 36 -10.12 -18.04 -0.37
CA THR A 36 -9.39 -19.26 0.04
C THR A 36 -8.77 -19.15 1.44
N MET A 37 -8.84 -17.97 2.07
CA MET A 37 -8.21 -17.73 3.38
C MET A 37 -8.97 -18.30 4.56
N SER A 38 -10.21 -18.72 4.36
CA SER A 38 -11.00 -19.46 5.36
C SER A 38 -10.71 -20.98 5.37
N GLY A 39 -9.83 -21.45 4.51
CA GLY A 39 -9.44 -22.84 4.37
C GLY A 39 -7.96 -23.03 4.15
N GLU A 40 -7.51 -24.26 3.94
CA GLU A 40 -6.15 -24.53 3.49
C GLU A 40 -5.91 -23.84 2.13
N PRO A 41 -4.74 -23.18 1.94
CA PRO A 41 -4.44 -22.51 0.68
C PRO A 41 -4.39 -23.57 -0.44
N ALA A 42 -5.44 -23.64 -1.25
CA ALA A 42 -5.38 -24.38 -2.50
C ALA A 42 -4.35 -23.68 -3.39
N ALA A 43 -3.49 -24.45 -4.02
CA ALA A 43 -2.65 -23.93 -5.09
C ALA A 43 -3.57 -23.31 -6.15
N LEU A 44 -3.46 -22.02 -6.35
CA LEU A 44 -4.33 -21.30 -7.26
C LEU A 44 -3.70 -21.37 -8.64
N ASP A 45 -4.36 -22.06 -9.56
CA ASP A 45 -3.97 -22.02 -10.96
C ASP A 45 -4.35 -20.66 -11.56
N LEU A 46 -3.37 -19.84 -11.88
CA LEU A 46 -3.50 -18.53 -12.45
C LEU A 46 -2.84 -18.52 -13.84
N SER A 47 -3.18 -19.43 -14.74
CA SER A 47 -2.76 -19.36 -16.13
C SER A 47 -3.48 -18.20 -16.83
N GLY A 48 -2.78 -17.13 -17.14
CA GLY A 48 -3.32 -15.99 -17.86
C GLY A 48 -2.29 -14.90 -18.13
N THR A 49 -2.49 -14.18 -19.20
CA THR A 49 -1.54 -13.27 -19.84
C THR A 49 -1.85 -11.80 -19.58
N ASP A 50 -1.79 -11.32 -18.39
CA ASP A 50 -1.64 -9.88 -18.25
C ASP A 50 -0.15 -9.54 -18.01
N LYS A 51 0.56 -9.18 -19.10
CA LYS A 51 1.98 -8.80 -19.08
C LYS A 51 2.30 -7.63 -18.14
N ARG A 52 1.27 -6.90 -17.66
CA ARG A 52 1.43 -5.82 -16.69
C ARG A 52 1.85 -6.32 -15.31
N PHE A 53 1.88 -7.62 -15.09
CA PHE A 53 2.06 -8.24 -13.81
C PHE A 53 3.14 -9.34 -13.82
N VAL A 54 4.28 -9.06 -14.45
CA VAL A 54 5.44 -9.93 -14.29
C VAL A 54 5.79 -9.91 -12.80
N VAL A 55 5.45 -11.01 -12.15
CA VAL A 55 5.64 -11.20 -10.74
C VAL A 55 6.73 -12.25 -10.59
N ASP A 56 7.85 -11.85 -10.00
CA ASP A 56 8.86 -12.81 -9.56
C ASP A 56 8.17 -13.81 -8.60
N PRO A 57 8.04 -15.10 -8.97
CA PRO A 57 7.36 -16.10 -8.14
C PRO A 57 8.09 -16.33 -6.81
N ASP A 58 9.39 -16.05 -6.76
CA ASP A 58 10.22 -16.25 -5.58
C ASP A 58 10.23 -15.03 -4.65
N LEU A 59 9.65 -13.91 -5.08
CA LEU A 59 9.56 -12.73 -4.26
C LEU A 59 8.53 -12.91 -3.14
N ARG A 60 8.99 -12.90 -1.92
CA ARG A 60 8.16 -12.89 -0.70
C ARG A 60 8.07 -11.47 -0.17
N VAL A 61 6.84 -10.98 0.01
CA VAL A 61 6.59 -9.65 0.55
C VAL A 61 5.89 -9.78 1.89
N GLY A 62 6.45 -9.15 2.91
CA GLY A 62 5.89 -9.09 4.25
C GLY A 62 5.76 -7.66 4.76
N LEU A 63 4.91 -7.50 5.77
CA LEU A 63 4.81 -6.28 6.57
C LEU A 63 5.06 -6.63 8.03
N ARG A 64 6.00 -5.95 8.64
CA ARG A 64 6.20 -5.98 10.10
C ARG A 64 5.95 -4.60 10.71
N SER A 65 5.61 -4.57 11.98
CA SER A 65 5.53 -3.29 12.70
C SER A 65 6.89 -2.59 12.65
N MET A 66 6.86 -1.28 12.41
CA MET A 66 8.04 -0.44 12.44
C MET A 66 8.50 -0.24 13.88
N THR A 67 9.78 -0.13 14.07
CA THR A 67 10.42 0.21 15.35
C THR A 67 11.25 1.48 15.19
N ARG A 68 11.64 2.10 16.30
CA ARG A 68 12.55 3.26 16.24
C ARG A 68 13.90 2.94 15.59
N GLY A 69 14.32 1.68 15.63
CA GLY A 69 15.53 1.21 14.93
C GLY A 69 15.47 1.30 13.41
N ASP A 70 14.26 1.42 12.84
CA ASP A 70 14.06 1.53 11.39
C ASP A 70 14.09 2.98 10.88
N LEU A 71 14.05 3.97 11.77
CA LEU A 71 14.02 5.40 11.39
C LEU A 71 15.20 5.85 10.53
N PRO A 72 16.45 5.35 10.71
CA PRO A 72 17.52 5.66 9.79
C PRO A 72 17.26 5.22 8.34
N ASP A 73 16.63 4.05 8.16
CA ASP A 73 16.23 3.59 6.83
C ASP A 73 15.11 4.47 6.25
N VAL A 74 14.12 4.85 7.06
CA VAL A 74 13.04 5.76 6.64
C VAL A 74 13.61 7.11 6.21
N ALA A 75 14.55 7.69 6.97
CA ALA A 75 15.21 8.95 6.60
C ALA A 75 15.94 8.83 5.26
N ARG A 76 16.70 7.75 5.06
CA ARG A 76 17.39 7.46 3.81
C ARG A 76 16.41 7.29 2.65
N TRP A 77 15.31 6.56 2.85
CA TRP A 77 14.29 6.36 1.81
C TRP A 77 13.57 7.65 1.45
N ARG A 78 13.22 8.47 2.46
CA ARG A 78 12.59 9.77 2.26
C ARG A 78 13.49 10.77 1.54
N ALA A 79 14.80 10.67 1.73
CA ALA A 79 15.80 11.48 1.03
C ALA A 79 16.05 11.05 -0.42
N ALA A 80 15.65 9.83 -0.82
CA ALA A 80 15.83 9.36 -2.18
C ALA A 80 14.90 10.12 -3.15
N ASP A 81 15.42 10.60 -4.28
CA ASP A 81 14.72 11.46 -5.24
C ASP A 81 13.38 10.90 -5.70
N HIS A 82 13.30 9.58 -5.94
CA HIS A 82 12.08 8.91 -6.40
C HIS A 82 10.98 8.88 -5.33
N VAL A 83 11.32 9.04 -4.05
CA VAL A 83 10.38 9.15 -2.93
C VAL A 83 10.14 10.61 -2.58
N ASN A 84 11.22 11.39 -2.37
CA ASN A 84 11.15 12.76 -1.87
C ASN A 84 10.26 13.67 -2.73
N ARG A 85 10.29 13.50 -4.05
CA ARG A 85 9.44 14.27 -4.98
C ARG A 85 7.94 14.18 -4.72
N TRP A 86 7.49 13.17 -3.95
CA TRP A 86 6.08 12.94 -3.64
C TRP A 86 5.72 13.27 -2.18
N TRP A 87 6.72 13.64 -1.38
CA TRP A 87 6.60 13.99 0.04
C TRP A 87 7.38 15.25 0.41
N SER A 88 7.48 16.19 -0.49
CA SER A 88 8.27 17.41 -0.31
C SER A 88 7.73 18.34 0.78
N ASP A 89 6.45 18.24 1.11
CA ASP A 89 5.79 19.02 2.14
C ASP A 89 6.24 18.69 3.58
N ASP A 90 6.83 17.52 3.79
CA ASP A 90 7.25 17.06 5.10
C ASP A 90 8.59 17.68 5.60
N GLY A 91 9.12 18.65 4.86
CA GLY A 91 10.37 19.32 5.19
C GLY A 91 11.62 18.49 4.89
N SER A 92 12.71 18.74 5.63
CA SER A 92 13.96 18.01 5.45
C SER A 92 13.80 16.53 5.81
N PRO A 93 14.22 15.61 4.94
CA PRO A 93 14.16 14.17 5.23
C PRO A 93 15.28 13.67 6.14
N ASP A 94 15.90 14.52 6.96
CA ASP A 94 16.93 14.09 7.89
C ASP A 94 16.36 13.22 9.03
N LEU A 95 17.26 12.56 9.75
CA LEU A 95 16.86 11.62 10.80
C LEU A 95 16.13 12.32 11.97
N ALA A 96 16.46 13.56 12.28
CA ALA A 96 15.82 14.30 13.38
C ALA A 96 14.36 14.58 13.03
N THR A 97 14.09 15.13 11.84
CA THR A 97 12.77 15.42 11.31
C THR A 97 11.92 14.16 11.20
N VAL A 98 12.51 13.08 10.67
CA VAL A 98 11.84 11.77 10.54
C VAL A 98 11.51 11.20 11.91
N THR A 99 12.39 11.36 12.91
CA THR A 99 12.16 10.89 14.28
C THR A 99 11.05 11.67 14.98
N GLU A 100 11.02 12.99 14.80
CA GLU A 100 9.97 13.84 15.34
C GLU A 100 8.60 13.48 14.75
N LYS A 101 8.52 13.30 13.42
CA LYS A 101 7.28 13.00 12.72
C LYS A 101 6.77 11.59 13.04
N TYR A 102 7.59 10.57 12.85
CA TYR A 102 7.15 9.17 12.89
C TYR A 102 7.34 8.48 14.25
N GLY A 103 8.17 9.05 15.12
CA GLY A 103 8.38 8.52 16.48
C GLY A 103 7.07 8.33 17.25
N PRO A 104 6.19 9.34 17.35
CA PRO A 104 4.90 9.22 18.03
C PRO A 104 4.01 8.12 17.44
N HIS A 105 4.03 7.89 16.12
CA HIS A 105 3.28 6.81 15.47
C HIS A 105 3.82 5.43 15.87
N ILE A 106 5.14 5.29 15.95
CA ILE A 106 5.81 4.05 16.35
C ILE A 106 5.56 3.73 17.82
N ASP A 107 5.58 4.76 18.68
CA ASP A 107 5.33 4.61 20.12
C ASP A 107 3.85 4.38 20.47
N GLY A 108 2.94 4.51 19.47
CA GLY A 108 1.51 4.35 19.67
C GLY A 108 0.83 5.50 20.40
N THR A 109 1.46 6.68 20.42
CA THR A 109 0.89 7.91 21.01
C THR A 109 -0.02 8.66 20.05
N THR A 110 -0.09 8.22 18.80
CA THR A 110 -1.02 8.69 17.76
C THR A 110 -1.77 7.51 17.16
N PRO A 111 -2.91 7.74 16.48
CA PRO A 111 -3.67 6.67 15.86
C PRO A 111 -3.03 6.07 14.61
N THR A 112 -2.08 6.78 13.97
CA THR A 112 -1.36 6.28 12.78
C THR A 112 -0.43 5.12 13.12
N ARG A 113 -0.34 4.15 12.23
CA ARG A 113 0.57 3.01 12.35
C ARG A 113 1.56 2.96 11.24
N MET A 114 2.74 2.48 11.59
CA MET A 114 3.86 2.36 10.70
C MET A 114 4.26 0.90 10.50
N TRP A 115 4.46 0.54 9.25
CA TRP A 115 4.89 -0.80 8.83
C TRP A 115 6.15 -0.70 7.99
N VAL A 116 7.09 -1.59 8.22
CA VAL A 116 8.20 -1.82 7.30
C VAL A 116 7.78 -2.86 6.27
N VAL A 117 8.04 -2.56 5.01
CA VAL A 117 7.88 -3.50 3.90
C VAL A 117 9.14 -4.31 3.76
N GLU A 118 9.00 -5.62 3.78
CA GLU A 118 10.10 -6.56 3.55
C GLU A 118 9.92 -7.29 2.23
N ALA A 119 11.00 -7.36 1.45
CA ALA A 119 11.11 -8.17 0.24
C ALA A 119 12.22 -9.21 0.46
N ASN A 120 11.87 -10.49 0.47
CA ASN A 120 12.79 -11.60 0.76
C ASN A 120 13.59 -11.38 2.06
N GLY A 121 12.93 -10.87 3.11
CA GLY A 121 13.52 -10.62 4.42
C GLY A 121 14.39 -9.36 4.50
N ARG A 122 14.41 -8.51 3.48
CA ARG A 122 15.11 -7.21 3.48
C ARG A 122 14.11 -6.07 3.56
N SER A 123 14.37 -5.10 4.43
CA SER A 123 13.58 -3.87 4.49
C SER A 123 13.77 -3.05 3.20
N VAL A 124 12.67 -2.72 2.51
CA VAL A 124 12.71 -2.09 1.18
C VAL A 124 11.80 -0.88 1.04
N GLY A 125 11.02 -0.56 2.08
CA GLY A 125 10.09 0.56 2.07
C GLY A 125 9.21 0.57 3.31
N PHE A 126 8.20 1.41 3.30
CA PHE A 126 7.27 1.52 4.42
C PHE A 126 5.83 1.78 3.96
N VAL A 127 4.90 1.50 4.85
CA VAL A 127 3.48 1.83 4.74
C VAL A 127 3.05 2.46 6.05
N GLN A 128 2.18 3.47 6.00
CA GLN A 128 1.43 3.95 7.16
C GLN A 128 -0.07 3.81 6.90
N ASP A 129 -0.82 3.52 7.95
CA ASP A 129 -2.28 3.48 7.90
C ASP A 129 -2.90 4.20 9.11
N TYR A 130 -4.06 4.77 8.88
CA TYR A 130 -4.81 5.52 9.88
C TYR A 130 -6.29 5.57 9.51
N ARG A 131 -7.16 5.76 10.50
CA ARG A 131 -8.56 6.07 10.24
C ARG A 131 -8.70 7.55 9.90
N LEU A 132 -9.42 7.88 8.84
CA LEU A 132 -9.55 9.28 8.41
C LEU A 132 -10.26 10.15 9.45
N SER A 133 -11.25 9.61 10.17
CA SER A 133 -11.94 10.34 11.25
C SER A 133 -11.03 10.70 12.43
N ASP A 134 -9.87 10.08 12.58
CA ASP A 134 -8.86 10.49 13.57
C ASP A 134 -8.14 11.80 13.16
N TYR A 135 -8.33 12.26 11.91
CA TYR A 135 -7.74 13.47 11.32
C TYR A 135 -8.84 14.32 10.67
N PRO A 136 -9.51 15.21 11.43
CA PRO A 136 -10.71 15.92 10.97
C PRO A 136 -10.54 16.67 9.64
N ASP A 137 -9.36 17.24 9.38
CA ASP A 137 -9.09 17.96 8.13
C ASP A 137 -9.12 17.02 6.91
N PHE A 138 -8.62 15.79 7.05
CA PHE A 138 -8.69 14.77 6.01
C PHE A 138 -10.08 14.14 5.90
N ALA A 139 -10.80 14.01 7.01
CA ALA A 139 -12.14 13.44 7.01
C ALA A 139 -13.12 14.23 6.12
N LEU A 140 -12.89 15.54 5.96
CA LEU A 140 -13.71 16.41 5.10
C LEU A 140 -13.46 16.18 3.60
N LEU A 141 -12.34 15.58 3.22
CA LEU A 141 -11.91 15.38 1.83
C LEU A 141 -12.38 14.05 1.23
N THR A 142 -13.05 13.22 2.02
CA THR A 142 -13.52 11.90 1.61
C THR A 142 -15.02 11.72 1.83
N PRO A 143 -15.71 10.97 0.96
CA PRO A 143 -17.12 10.63 1.17
C PRO A 143 -17.36 9.65 2.34
N ASP A 144 -16.33 8.96 2.81
CA ASP A 144 -16.38 8.05 3.95
C ASP A 144 -15.31 8.42 4.99
N PRO A 145 -15.67 9.21 6.03
CA PRO A 145 -14.74 9.60 7.09
C PRO A 145 -14.20 8.40 7.90
N GLU A 146 -14.91 7.28 7.92
CA GLU A 146 -14.48 6.08 8.62
C GLU A 146 -13.54 5.19 7.79
N ALA A 147 -13.24 5.58 6.56
CA ALA A 147 -12.30 4.87 5.71
C ALA A 147 -10.91 4.76 6.36
N ILE A 148 -10.19 3.69 6.03
CA ILE A 148 -8.80 3.54 6.44
C ILE A 148 -7.91 4.10 5.35
N GLY A 149 -7.19 5.16 5.68
CA GLY A 149 -6.20 5.80 4.83
C GLY A 149 -4.91 4.99 4.75
N VAL A 150 -4.21 5.08 3.62
CA VAL A 150 -2.91 4.46 3.41
C VAL A 150 -1.97 5.36 2.63
N ASP A 151 -0.76 5.53 3.16
CA ASP A 151 0.37 6.11 2.44
C ASP A 151 1.52 5.12 2.43
N TYR A 152 2.31 5.12 1.35
CA TYR A 152 3.35 4.12 1.17
C TYR A 152 4.48 4.59 0.27
N ALA A 153 5.67 4.02 0.49
CA ALA A 153 6.81 4.18 -0.39
C ALA A 153 7.59 2.88 -0.56
N ILE A 154 8.06 2.65 -1.79
CA ILE A 154 9.18 1.75 -2.05
C ILE A 154 10.43 2.60 -1.88
N GLY A 155 11.15 2.41 -0.78
CA GLY A 155 12.32 3.21 -0.44
C GLY A 155 13.57 2.82 -1.23
N GLU A 156 13.72 1.55 -1.54
CA GLU A 156 14.85 1.03 -2.31
C GLU A 156 14.56 1.12 -3.82
N GLU A 157 15.26 1.99 -4.52
CA GLU A 157 15.08 2.23 -5.97
C GLU A 157 15.19 0.95 -6.80
N ALA A 158 16.06 0.03 -6.38
CA ALA A 158 16.25 -1.26 -7.03
C ALA A 158 14.98 -2.11 -7.12
N TRP A 159 13.95 -1.82 -6.32
CA TRP A 159 12.67 -2.52 -6.31
C TRP A 159 11.55 -1.77 -7.06
N VAL A 160 11.81 -0.56 -7.51
CA VAL A 160 10.83 0.23 -8.28
C VAL A 160 10.62 -0.41 -9.65
N GLY A 161 9.34 -0.46 -10.10
CA GLY A 161 8.99 -1.04 -11.40
C GLY A 161 9.00 -2.57 -11.50
N LYS A 162 9.32 -3.29 -10.41
CA LYS A 162 9.40 -4.75 -10.35
C LYS A 162 8.17 -5.45 -9.78
N GLY A 163 7.02 -4.77 -9.75
CA GLY A 163 5.76 -5.33 -9.24
C GLY A 163 5.65 -5.36 -7.71
N LEU A 164 6.65 -4.87 -6.96
CA LEU A 164 6.62 -4.84 -5.50
C LEU A 164 5.45 -4.03 -4.96
N GLY A 165 5.13 -2.85 -5.55
CA GLY A 165 4.07 -1.97 -5.06
C GLY A 165 2.71 -2.64 -4.96
N SER A 166 2.31 -3.38 -5.99
CA SER A 166 1.03 -4.11 -5.97
C SER A 166 1.01 -5.20 -4.90
N ARG A 167 2.11 -5.93 -4.70
CA ARG A 167 2.21 -6.98 -3.66
C ARG A 167 2.22 -6.39 -2.25
N MET A 168 2.93 -5.29 -2.07
CA MET A 168 2.96 -4.57 -0.80
C MET A 168 1.55 -4.12 -0.40
N LEU A 169 0.82 -3.49 -1.33
CA LEU A 169 -0.56 -3.09 -1.05
C LEU A 169 -1.47 -4.31 -0.83
N TRP A 170 -1.27 -5.43 -1.53
CA TRP A 170 -2.01 -6.66 -1.25
C TRP A 170 -1.77 -7.15 0.17
N ALA A 171 -0.52 -7.23 0.59
CA ALA A 171 -0.17 -7.63 1.95
C ALA A 171 -0.82 -6.68 2.99
N TRP A 172 -0.84 -5.39 2.68
CA TRP A 172 -1.51 -4.39 3.51
C TRP A 172 -3.04 -4.55 3.52
N LEU A 173 -3.69 -4.71 2.37
CA LEU A 173 -5.14 -4.88 2.26
C LEU A 173 -5.64 -6.05 3.11
N LEU A 174 -5.00 -7.21 2.99
CA LEU A 174 -5.38 -8.41 3.72
C LEU A 174 -5.19 -8.23 5.24
N ARG A 175 -4.08 -7.62 5.65
CA ARG A 175 -3.80 -7.33 7.04
C ARG A 175 -4.78 -6.32 7.62
N THR A 176 -5.05 -5.24 6.89
CA THR A 176 -5.93 -4.15 7.32
C THR A 176 -7.37 -4.61 7.42
N ARG A 177 -7.86 -5.40 6.48
CA ARG A 177 -9.18 -6.01 6.57
C ARG A 177 -9.36 -6.86 7.83
N HIS A 178 -8.38 -7.70 8.14
CA HIS A 178 -8.43 -8.51 9.37
C HIS A 178 -8.47 -7.65 10.63
N ARG A 179 -7.75 -6.53 10.61
CA ARG A 179 -7.67 -5.62 11.74
C ARG A 179 -8.88 -4.72 11.92
N PHE A 180 -9.45 -4.27 10.82
CA PHE A 180 -10.63 -3.40 10.75
C PHE A 180 -11.75 -4.12 10.01
N PRO A 181 -12.36 -5.14 10.62
CA PRO A 181 -13.36 -5.98 9.95
C PRO A 181 -14.61 -5.19 9.55
N ASP A 182 -14.86 -4.08 10.24
CA ASP A 182 -16.02 -3.21 10.02
C ASP A 182 -15.75 -2.09 9.00
N ALA A 183 -14.48 -1.92 8.55
CA ALA A 183 -14.17 -0.89 7.56
C ALA A 183 -14.81 -1.23 6.21
N ALA A 184 -15.64 -0.32 5.70
CA ALA A 184 -16.28 -0.46 4.41
C ALA A 184 -15.37 -0.02 3.26
N THR A 185 -14.51 0.97 3.53
CA THR A 185 -13.70 1.65 2.51
C THR A 185 -12.25 1.77 2.94
N PHE A 186 -11.33 1.55 1.99
CA PHE A 186 -9.95 1.98 2.10
C PHE A 186 -9.71 3.16 1.15
N PHE A 187 -8.81 4.06 1.54
CA PHE A 187 -8.57 5.32 0.87
C PHE A 187 -7.08 5.60 0.67
N ALA A 188 -6.73 6.21 -0.46
CA ALA A 188 -5.41 6.76 -0.75
C ALA A 188 -5.55 8.01 -1.61
N ALA A 189 -4.67 9.00 -1.44
CA ALA A 189 -4.73 10.24 -2.20
C ALA A 189 -3.35 10.62 -2.78
N PRO A 190 -2.85 9.88 -3.78
CA PRO A 190 -1.58 10.23 -4.42
C PRO A 190 -1.69 11.50 -5.25
N ASP A 191 -0.57 12.23 -5.40
CA ASP A 191 -0.43 13.32 -6.39
C ASP A 191 -0.85 12.82 -7.78
N HIS A 192 -1.62 13.62 -8.51
CA HIS A 192 -2.14 13.28 -9.84
C HIS A 192 -1.06 12.94 -10.86
N ARG A 193 0.17 13.45 -10.68
CA ARG A 193 1.34 13.17 -11.52
C ARG A 193 2.04 11.87 -11.16
N ASN A 194 1.75 11.29 -9.99
CA ASN A 194 2.32 10.03 -9.55
C ASN A 194 1.61 8.84 -10.23
N LEU A 195 1.79 8.75 -11.55
CA LEU A 195 1.18 7.70 -12.37
C LEU A 195 1.57 6.29 -11.91
N ALA A 196 2.72 6.13 -11.28
CA ALA A 196 3.15 4.83 -10.75
C ALA A 196 2.26 4.40 -9.57
N SER A 197 2.00 5.31 -8.63
CA SER A 197 1.09 5.05 -7.51
C SER A 197 -0.35 4.80 -8.00
N LEU A 198 -0.88 5.66 -8.89
CA LEU A 198 -2.22 5.50 -9.45
C LEU A 198 -2.41 4.12 -10.12
N ARG A 199 -1.43 3.67 -10.91
CA ARG A 199 -1.47 2.35 -11.55
C ARG A 199 -1.40 1.19 -10.55
N VAL A 200 -0.62 1.36 -9.48
CA VAL A 200 -0.53 0.34 -8.42
C VAL A 200 -1.84 0.23 -7.67
N LEU A 201 -2.46 1.36 -7.32
CA LEU A 201 -3.78 1.40 -6.67
C LEU A 201 -4.86 0.77 -7.53
N GLU A 202 -4.94 1.13 -8.81
CA GLU A 202 -5.88 0.52 -9.76
C GLU A 202 -5.72 -1.01 -9.84
N LYS A 203 -4.47 -1.48 -9.91
CA LYS A 203 -4.15 -2.92 -9.96
C LYS A 203 -4.65 -3.69 -8.76
N VAL A 204 -4.66 -3.10 -7.59
CA VAL A 204 -5.14 -3.77 -6.37
C VAL A 204 -6.61 -3.49 -6.07
N GLY A 205 -7.32 -2.81 -6.97
CA GLY A 205 -8.78 -2.67 -6.92
C GLY A 205 -9.30 -1.33 -6.43
N PHE A 206 -8.44 -0.34 -6.21
CA PHE A 206 -8.89 1.03 -5.99
C PHE A 206 -9.49 1.63 -7.26
N THR A 207 -10.49 2.47 -7.08
CA THR A 207 -11.10 3.27 -8.14
C THR A 207 -10.72 4.72 -7.93
N GLN A 208 -10.21 5.37 -8.96
CA GLN A 208 -9.96 6.81 -8.94
C GLN A 208 -11.29 7.56 -8.89
N GLY A 209 -11.35 8.57 -8.04
CA GLY A 209 -12.53 9.41 -7.84
C GLY A 209 -12.22 10.89 -8.03
N THR A 210 -12.62 11.71 -7.06
CA THR A 210 -12.51 13.17 -7.11
C THR A 210 -11.06 13.64 -6.99
N TRP A 211 -10.70 14.61 -7.80
CA TRP A 211 -9.47 15.37 -7.68
C TRP A 211 -9.72 16.56 -6.74
N PHE A 212 -8.80 16.81 -5.82
CA PHE A 212 -8.89 17.93 -4.92
C PHE A 212 -7.50 18.49 -4.60
N ASP A 213 -7.45 19.73 -4.15
CA ASP A 213 -6.21 20.38 -3.76
C ASP A 213 -5.98 20.17 -2.26
N GLU A 214 -4.88 19.51 -1.92
CA GLU A 214 -4.44 19.29 -0.56
C GLU A 214 -3.47 20.39 -0.15
N PRO A 215 -3.77 21.15 0.94
CA PRO A 215 -2.85 22.15 1.45
C PRO A 215 -1.53 21.53 1.89
N GLN A 216 -0.42 22.17 1.54
CA GLN A 216 0.92 21.75 1.92
C GLN A 216 1.45 22.63 3.05
N SER A 217 2.42 22.13 3.82
CA SER A 217 3.00 22.84 4.96
C SER A 217 3.75 24.13 4.58
N ASP A 218 4.20 24.26 3.33
CA ASP A 218 4.86 25.45 2.78
C ASP A 218 3.87 26.52 2.26
N GLY A 219 2.56 26.28 2.41
CA GLY A 219 1.49 27.17 1.96
C GLY A 219 1.12 26.99 0.47
N SER A 220 1.75 26.07 -0.25
CA SER A 220 1.33 25.64 -1.58
C SER A 220 0.16 24.64 -1.50
N SER A 221 -0.33 24.17 -2.64
CA SER A 221 -1.24 23.04 -2.68
C SER A 221 -0.79 22.02 -3.72
N ALA A 222 -1.02 20.74 -3.41
CA ALA A 222 -0.80 19.63 -4.32
C ALA A 222 -2.16 19.10 -4.79
N THR A 223 -2.35 18.97 -6.12
CA THR A 223 -3.54 18.31 -6.64
C THR A 223 -3.39 16.80 -6.51
N VAL A 224 -4.24 16.19 -5.72
CA VAL A 224 -4.26 14.76 -5.45
C VAL A 224 -5.50 14.09 -6.02
N VAL A 225 -5.44 12.78 -6.20
CA VAL A 225 -6.56 11.96 -6.70
C VAL A 225 -7.06 11.07 -5.58
N GLY A 226 -8.27 11.32 -5.10
CA GLY A 226 -8.92 10.45 -4.14
C GLY A 226 -9.20 9.08 -4.78
N CYS A 227 -8.54 8.05 -4.27
CA CYS A 227 -8.70 6.67 -4.70
C CYS A 227 -9.38 5.87 -3.60
N THR A 228 -10.49 5.20 -3.91
CA THR A 228 -11.25 4.41 -2.95
C THR A 228 -11.29 2.95 -3.33
N LEU A 229 -11.24 2.06 -2.32
CA LEU A 229 -11.46 0.63 -2.50
C LEU A 229 -12.64 0.21 -1.62
N ASP A 230 -13.68 -0.33 -2.25
CA ASP A 230 -14.79 -0.98 -1.56
C ASP A 230 -14.31 -2.36 -1.04
N VAL A 231 -14.19 -2.46 0.28
CA VAL A 231 -13.64 -3.66 0.95
C VAL A 231 -14.47 -4.90 0.66
N ARG A 232 -15.81 -4.76 0.70
CA ARG A 232 -16.71 -5.88 0.47
C ARG A 232 -16.68 -6.37 -0.98
N ARG A 233 -16.57 -5.45 -1.92
CA ARG A 233 -16.49 -5.78 -3.36
C ARG A 233 -15.19 -6.47 -3.71
N VAL A 234 -14.07 -6.04 -3.12
CA VAL A 234 -12.72 -6.49 -3.50
C VAL A 234 -12.27 -7.68 -2.67
N LEU A 235 -12.54 -7.66 -1.38
CA LEU A 235 -12.04 -8.67 -0.43
C LEU A 235 -13.13 -9.65 0.09
N GLY A 236 -14.39 -9.40 -0.19
CA GLY A 236 -15.53 -10.28 0.13
C GLY A 236 -16.09 -10.06 1.49
#